data_eb4152c8b8f65b4371f21428714e2239
#
_entry.id   eb4152c8b8f65b4371f21428714e2239
#
_cell.length_a   1.000
_cell.length_b   1.000
_cell.length_c   1.000
_cell.angle_alpha   90.00
_cell.angle_beta   90.00
_cell.angle_gamma   90.00
#
_symmetry.space_group_name_H-M   'P 1'
#
loop_
_entity.id
_entity.type
_entity.pdbx_description
1 polymer ?
#
loop_
_entity_poly.entity_id
_entity_poly.type
_entity_poly.pdbx_seq_one_letter_code
_entity_poly.pdbx_strand_id
1 'polypeptide(L)'
;MTNRTAFLIFTIPMMLLTGMHVDASSHGMDGYSESGCTCHGANPGVDTSVTILGIPESFDHGSQYQLTISLDGGPSEAAQGHRGGFNLKASAGTFEPTDASTYITENGEITHEHSGANQRIWTVNWIAPTSEDPVLFTIAGNVVDGDHQPTDGDDWALASYVSNGTEVTFADRLSDSTGIIITVLLFLVPSIMLYRSKKK
;
A
#
# COMPACT_ATOMS: atom_id res chain seq x y z
N MET A 1 75.92 -7.82 -30.77
CA MET A 1 74.75 -6.93 -30.93
C MET A 1 73.48 -7.82 -30.73
N THR A 2 72.92 -7.84 -29.54
CA THR A 2 71.77 -8.69 -29.16
C THR A 2 70.53 -7.85 -29.07
N ASN A 3 69.63 -8.02 -30.06
CA ASN A 3 68.34 -7.40 -30.07
C ASN A 3 67.44 -8.08 -29.01
N ARG A 4 67.08 -7.32 -27.95
CA ARG A 4 66.04 -7.75 -26.97
C ARG A 4 64.71 -7.11 -27.38
N THR A 5 63.88 -7.92 -28.02
CA THR A 5 62.49 -7.57 -28.33
C THR A 5 61.70 -7.69 -27.01
N ALA A 6 61.28 -6.56 -26.42
CA ALA A 6 60.40 -6.56 -25.27
C ALA A 6 58.96 -6.85 -25.73
N PHE A 7 58.41 -7.98 -25.32
CA PHE A 7 56.97 -8.30 -25.47
C PHE A 7 56.21 -7.54 -24.36
N LEU A 8 55.47 -6.51 -24.75
CA LEU A 8 54.50 -5.85 -23.88
C LEU A 8 53.23 -6.73 -23.86
N ILE A 9 53.02 -7.47 -22.78
CA ILE A 9 51.77 -8.18 -22.51
C ILE A 9 50.77 -7.15 -22.02
N PHE A 10 49.81 -6.78 -22.88
CA PHE A 10 48.68 -5.94 -22.52
C PHE A 10 47.65 -6.84 -21.85
N THR A 11 47.66 -6.90 -20.52
CA THR A 11 46.59 -7.52 -19.75
C THR A 11 45.38 -6.58 -19.73
N ILE A 12 44.41 -6.87 -20.58
CA ILE A 12 43.07 -6.25 -20.50
C ILE A 12 42.43 -6.77 -19.21
N PRO A 13 42.07 -5.90 -18.24
CA PRO A 13 41.29 -6.35 -17.10
C PRO A 13 39.92 -6.77 -17.65
N MET A 14 39.64 -8.05 -17.64
CA MET A 14 38.32 -8.61 -17.88
C MET A 14 37.44 -8.14 -16.72
N MET A 15 36.72 -7.03 -16.95
CA MET A 15 35.72 -6.51 -16.06
C MET A 15 34.61 -7.57 -16.01
N LEU A 16 34.58 -8.34 -14.94
CA LEU A 16 33.46 -9.21 -14.59
C LEU A 16 32.25 -8.28 -14.46
N LEU A 17 31.43 -8.22 -15.52
CA LEU A 17 30.05 -7.78 -15.42
C LEU A 17 29.35 -8.83 -14.55
N THR A 18 29.39 -8.63 -13.25
CA THR A 18 28.41 -9.26 -12.35
C THR A 18 27.07 -8.64 -12.73
N GLY A 19 26.30 -9.34 -13.54
CA GLY A 19 24.90 -8.99 -13.75
C GLY A 19 24.28 -8.90 -12.35
N MET A 20 23.75 -7.74 -12.00
CA MET A 20 22.89 -7.62 -10.84
C MET A 20 21.65 -8.46 -11.19
N HIS A 21 21.59 -9.66 -10.65
CA HIS A 21 20.36 -10.44 -10.65
C HIS A 21 19.39 -9.66 -9.76
N VAL A 22 18.42 -9.02 -10.37
CA VAL A 22 17.26 -8.51 -9.64
C VAL A 22 16.37 -9.72 -9.45
N ASP A 23 16.41 -10.31 -8.27
CA ASP A 23 15.49 -11.38 -7.92
C ASP A 23 14.08 -10.80 -7.81
N ALA A 24 13.11 -11.39 -8.50
CA ALA A 24 11.71 -11.09 -8.30
C ALA A 24 11.34 -11.43 -6.85
N SER A 25 10.84 -10.44 -6.10
CA SER A 25 10.47 -10.66 -4.70
C SER A 25 9.07 -11.23 -4.61
N SER A 26 8.96 -12.48 -4.19
CA SER A 26 7.66 -13.09 -3.88
C SER A 26 7.05 -12.63 -2.55
N HIS A 27 7.76 -11.77 -1.80
CA HIS A 27 7.33 -11.21 -0.52
C HIS A 27 6.82 -9.76 -0.61
N GLY A 28 6.41 -9.34 -1.79
CA GLY A 28 6.03 -7.96 -2.00
C GLY A 28 7.20 -6.98 -1.92
N MET A 29 6.94 -5.74 -2.28
CA MET A 29 7.94 -4.68 -2.31
C MET A 29 7.33 -3.37 -1.83
N ASP A 30 8.17 -2.49 -1.29
CA ASP A 30 7.84 -1.16 -0.81
C ASP A 30 8.23 -0.11 -1.84
N GLY A 31 7.43 0.96 -1.98
CA GLY A 31 7.76 2.11 -2.83
C GLY A 31 7.49 1.93 -4.33
N TYR A 32 6.77 0.90 -4.74
CA TYR A 32 6.44 0.63 -6.15
C TYR A 32 5.05 1.08 -6.57
N SER A 33 4.21 1.50 -5.65
CA SER A 33 2.82 1.89 -5.89
C SER A 33 2.63 3.02 -6.93
N GLU A 34 3.65 3.86 -7.11
CA GLU A 34 3.64 4.99 -8.06
C GLU A 34 4.50 4.73 -9.31
N SER A 35 5.55 3.93 -9.19
CA SER A 35 6.53 3.69 -10.26
C SER A 35 6.23 2.43 -11.09
N GLY A 36 5.42 1.53 -10.55
CA GLY A 36 5.06 0.26 -11.19
C GLY A 36 6.08 -0.86 -11.01
N CYS A 37 5.68 -2.05 -11.41
CA CYS A 37 6.47 -3.28 -11.26
C CYS A 37 7.47 -3.45 -12.41
N THR A 38 8.33 -2.45 -12.63
CA THR A 38 9.24 -2.35 -13.81
C THR A 38 10.25 -3.49 -13.93
N CYS A 39 10.44 -4.33 -12.91
CA CYS A 39 11.22 -5.58 -13.01
C CYS A 39 10.53 -6.63 -13.89
N HIS A 40 9.19 -6.56 -14.03
CA HIS A 40 8.35 -7.46 -14.82
C HIS A 40 8.00 -6.91 -16.22
N GLY A 41 8.79 -5.98 -16.73
CA GLY A 41 8.61 -5.33 -18.02
C GLY A 41 8.77 -3.81 -17.92
N ALA A 42 9.34 -3.21 -18.94
CA ALA A 42 9.65 -1.76 -18.94
C ALA A 42 8.39 -0.87 -19.02
N ASN A 43 7.26 -1.41 -19.47
CA ASN A 43 5.99 -0.69 -19.63
C ASN A 43 4.83 -1.52 -19.04
N PRO A 44 3.74 -0.85 -18.60
CA PRO A 44 2.53 -1.55 -18.20
C PRO A 44 1.97 -2.41 -19.34
N GLY A 45 1.38 -3.55 -19.00
CA GLY A 45 0.67 -4.40 -19.95
C GLY A 45 -0.59 -3.72 -20.52
N VAL A 46 -0.87 -3.94 -21.79
CA VAL A 46 -2.03 -3.31 -22.46
C VAL A 46 -3.36 -3.97 -22.07
N ASP A 47 -3.31 -5.24 -21.70
CA ASP A 47 -4.48 -6.04 -21.33
C ASP A 47 -4.53 -6.37 -19.81
N THR A 48 -3.66 -5.75 -19.03
CA THR A 48 -3.58 -5.94 -17.58
C THR A 48 -4.17 -4.75 -16.84
N SER A 49 -4.95 -5.01 -15.81
CA SER A 49 -5.51 -3.98 -14.96
C SER A 49 -5.41 -4.34 -13.48
N VAL A 50 -5.30 -3.31 -12.65
CA VAL A 50 -5.42 -3.41 -11.18
C VAL A 50 -6.56 -2.52 -10.72
N THR A 51 -7.45 -3.06 -9.90
CA THR A 51 -8.62 -2.34 -9.38
C THR A 51 -8.71 -2.45 -7.87
N ILE A 52 -9.24 -1.40 -7.24
CA ILE A 52 -9.58 -1.41 -5.81
C ILE A 52 -11.08 -1.13 -5.69
N LEU A 53 -11.81 -2.07 -5.12
CA LEU A 53 -13.20 -1.88 -4.74
C LEU A 53 -13.30 -1.55 -3.25
N GLY A 54 -14.30 -0.78 -2.86
CA GLY A 54 -14.55 -0.45 -1.46
C GLY A 54 -13.97 0.89 -1.00
N ILE A 55 -13.18 1.59 -1.84
CA ILE A 55 -12.81 2.98 -1.56
C ILE A 55 -14.09 3.82 -1.62
N PRO A 56 -14.49 4.51 -0.54
CA PRO A 56 -15.69 5.35 -0.55
C PRO A 56 -15.41 6.62 -1.36
N GLU A 57 -16.45 7.19 -1.98
CA GLU A 57 -16.35 8.52 -2.61
C GLU A 57 -16.03 9.59 -1.56
N SER A 58 -16.64 9.44 -0.36
CA SER A 58 -16.31 10.26 0.82
C SER A 58 -16.18 9.37 2.05
N PHE A 59 -15.16 9.62 2.86
CA PHE A 59 -14.91 8.86 4.09
C PHE A 59 -15.29 9.62 5.35
N ASP A 60 -15.79 8.90 6.34
CA ASP A 60 -15.96 9.39 7.71
C ASP A 60 -14.64 9.26 8.48
N HIS A 61 -14.31 10.27 9.27
CA HIS A 61 -13.05 10.36 10.01
C HIS A 61 -12.85 9.18 10.96
N GLY A 62 -11.70 8.51 10.85
CA GLY A 62 -11.35 7.36 11.68
C GLY A 62 -12.16 6.09 11.41
N SER A 63 -13.05 6.11 10.40
CA SER A 63 -13.82 4.92 10.00
C SER A 63 -12.98 3.91 9.26
N GLN A 64 -13.32 2.64 9.41
CA GLN A 64 -12.66 1.53 8.74
C GLN A 64 -13.45 1.13 7.50
N TYR A 65 -12.73 0.97 6.40
CA TYR A 65 -13.25 0.52 5.11
C TYR A 65 -12.52 -0.74 4.66
N GLN A 66 -13.28 -1.74 4.25
CA GLN A 66 -12.71 -2.95 3.65
C GLN A 66 -12.49 -2.72 2.16
N LEU A 67 -11.26 -2.90 1.70
CA LEU A 67 -10.84 -2.75 0.32
C LEU A 67 -10.57 -4.12 -0.28
N THR A 68 -11.05 -4.34 -1.50
CA THR A 68 -10.72 -5.53 -2.30
C THR A 68 -9.86 -5.12 -3.48
N ILE A 69 -8.64 -5.63 -3.54
CA ILE A 69 -7.68 -5.44 -4.62
C ILE A 69 -7.85 -6.60 -5.58
N SER A 70 -7.98 -6.32 -6.88
CA SER A 70 -8.11 -7.33 -7.92
C SER A 70 -7.21 -7.03 -9.10
N LEU A 71 -6.53 -8.06 -9.58
CA LEU A 71 -5.76 -8.06 -10.83
C LEU A 71 -6.52 -8.83 -11.89
N ASP A 72 -6.58 -8.29 -13.10
CA ASP A 72 -7.22 -8.92 -14.24
C ASP A 72 -6.35 -8.79 -15.51
N GLY A 73 -6.51 -9.74 -16.43
CA GLY A 73 -5.72 -9.79 -17.67
C GLY A 73 -4.33 -10.41 -17.49
N GLY A 74 -3.40 -10.02 -18.38
CA GLY A 74 -2.03 -10.54 -18.42
C GLY A 74 -1.94 -12.04 -18.74
N PRO A 75 -0.83 -12.71 -18.39
CA PRO A 75 -0.64 -14.14 -18.63
C PRO A 75 -1.73 -14.97 -17.92
N SER A 76 -2.02 -16.13 -18.51
CA SER A 76 -2.94 -17.11 -17.89
C SER A 76 -2.43 -17.50 -16.53
N GLU A 77 -3.35 -17.66 -15.58
CA GLU A 77 -2.97 -18.10 -14.22
C GLU A 77 -2.23 -19.43 -14.26
N ALA A 78 -1.06 -19.47 -13.62
CA ALA A 78 -0.34 -20.72 -13.41
C ALA A 78 -1.23 -21.71 -12.62
N ALA A 79 -1.19 -22.98 -12.99
CA ALA A 79 -1.93 -24.03 -12.27
C ALA A 79 -1.42 -24.18 -10.82
N GLN A 80 -0.14 -23.85 -10.60
CA GLN A 80 0.53 -23.86 -9.30
C GLN A 80 1.57 -22.73 -9.28
N GLY A 81 1.89 -22.20 -8.09
CA GLY A 81 2.89 -21.16 -7.92
C GLY A 81 2.31 -19.75 -7.88
N HIS A 82 3.17 -18.79 -8.12
CA HIS A 82 2.81 -17.38 -8.04
C HIS A 82 1.93 -16.96 -9.21
N ARG A 83 0.98 -16.06 -8.95
CA ARG A 83 -0.02 -15.58 -9.93
C ARG A 83 -0.03 -14.06 -10.01
N GLY A 84 0.43 -13.39 -8.98
CA GLY A 84 0.46 -11.93 -8.95
C GLY A 84 0.91 -11.37 -7.61
N GLY A 85 0.99 -10.06 -7.57
CA GLY A 85 1.34 -9.28 -6.41
C GLY A 85 0.91 -7.83 -6.55
N PHE A 86 0.97 -7.07 -5.47
CA PHE A 86 0.61 -5.65 -5.49
C PHE A 86 1.43 -4.87 -4.46
N ASN A 87 1.49 -3.55 -4.64
CA ASN A 87 1.92 -2.59 -3.65
C ASN A 87 0.94 -1.42 -3.66
N LEU A 88 0.31 -1.13 -2.53
CA LEU A 88 -0.72 -0.10 -2.35
C LEU A 88 -0.29 0.91 -1.30
N LYS A 89 -0.40 2.19 -1.65
CA LYS A 89 -0.15 3.35 -0.81
C LYS A 89 -1.41 4.20 -0.68
N ALA A 90 -1.62 4.78 0.48
CA ALA A 90 -2.56 5.88 0.71
C ALA A 90 -1.78 7.10 1.22
N SER A 91 -2.14 8.30 0.76
CA SER A 91 -1.48 9.54 1.21
C SER A 91 -1.78 9.87 2.68
N ALA A 92 -2.83 9.28 3.26
CA ALA A 92 -3.19 9.40 4.67
C ALA A 92 -4.04 8.20 5.14
N GLY A 93 -4.20 8.04 6.45
CA GLY A 93 -4.82 6.88 7.07
C GLY A 93 -3.81 5.74 7.25
N THR A 94 -4.29 4.58 7.64
CA THR A 94 -3.46 3.40 7.89
C THR A 94 -4.11 2.15 7.33
N PHE A 95 -3.30 1.19 6.90
CA PHE A 95 -3.79 -0.11 6.46
C PHE A 95 -3.72 -1.14 7.58
N GLU A 96 -4.57 -2.16 7.51
CA GLU A 96 -4.53 -3.36 8.34
C GLU A 96 -4.73 -4.59 7.46
N PRO A 97 -3.83 -5.59 7.52
CA PRO A 97 -4.05 -6.89 6.90
C PRO A 97 -5.31 -7.55 7.46
N THR A 98 -6.08 -8.24 6.63
CA THR A 98 -7.23 -9.05 7.08
C THR A 98 -6.85 -10.51 7.32
N ASP A 99 -5.72 -10.94 6.75
CA ASP A 99 -5.16 -12.29 6.89
C ASP A 99 -3.64 -12.28 6.65
N ALA A 100 -3.02 -13.47 6.61
CA ALA A 100 -1.58 -13.63 6.42
C ALA A 100 -1.13 -13.51 4.95
N SER A 101 -2.00 -13.13 4.02
CA SER A 101 -1.64 -12.96 2.61
C SER A 101 -1.04 -11.58 2.29
N THR A 102 -1.11 -10.65 3.25
CA THR A 102 -0.63 -9.27 3.12
C THR A 102 0.10 -8.80 4.37
N TYR A 103 0.97 -7.81 4.25
CA TYR A 103 1.65 -7.17 5.36
C TYR A 103 1.86 -5.67 5.13
N ILE A 104 2.13 -4.94 6.20
CA ILE A 104 2.46 -3.50 6.17
C ILE A 104 3.97 -3.34 6.06
N THR A 105 4.42 -2.54 5.11
CA THR A 105 5.83 -2.21 4.91
C THR A 105 6.32 -1.19 5.95
N GLU A 106 7.64 -0.96 6.02
CA GLU A 106 8.22 0.03 6.93
C GLU A 106 7.72 1.46 6.66
N ASN A 107 7.34 1.77 5.41
CA ASN A 107 6.80 3.08 5.01
C ASN A 107 5.27 3.18 5.15
N GLY A 108 4.60 2.16 5.71
CA GLY A 108 3.16 2.14 5.94
C GLY A 108 2.31 1.81 4.70
N GLU A 109 2.94 1.38 3.61
CA GLU A 109 2.24 0.81 2.46
C GLU A 109 1.78 -0.62 2.80
N ILE A 110 0.82 -1.16 2.06
CA ILE A 110 0.42 -2.56 2.19
C ILE A 110 0.75 -3.32 0.90
N THR A 111 1.28 -4.52 1.05
CA THR A 111 1.68 -5.38 -0.06
C THR A 111 1.38 -6.84 0.26
N HIS A 112 1.53 -7.72 -0.72
CA HIS A 112 1.32 -9.15 -0.54
C HIS A 112 2.49 -9.81 0.19
N GLU A 113 2.18 -10.84 0.98
CA GLU A 113 3.16 -11.79 1.52
C GLU A 113 3.44 -12.90 0.52
N HIS A 114 4.47 -13.69 0.75
CA HIS A 114 4.76 -14.87 -0.07
C HIS A 114 3.55 -15.81 -0.18
N SER A 115 2.82 -16.04 0.90
CA SER A 115 1.59 -16.83 0.92
C SER A 115 0.47 -16.23 0.07
N GLY A 116 0.49 -14.91 -0.13
CA GLY A 116 -0.47 -14.17 -0.94
C GLY A 116 -0.11 -14.08 -2.42
N ALA A 117 1.10 -14.48 -2.83
CA ALA A 117 1.54 -14.37 -4.23
C ALA A 117 0.86 -15.40 -5.17
N ASN A 118 0.16 -16.39 -4.65
CA ASN A 118 -0.54 -17.43 -5.41
C ASN A 118 -2.00 -17.08 -5.75
N GLN A 119 -2.38 -15.82 -5.64
CA GLN A 119 -3.71 -15.30 -5.94
C GLN A 119 -3.63 -13.96 -6.68
N ARG A 120 -4.78 -13.47 -7.16
CA ARG A 120 -4.94 -12.18 -7.84
C ARG A 120 -6.01 -11.30 -7.17
N ILE A 121 -6.49 -11.71 -6.00
CA ILE A 121 -7.49 -10.97 -5.22
C ILE A 121 -7.07 -10.98 -3.76
N TRP A 122 -7.01 -9.79 -3.15
CA TRP A 122 -6.70 -9.60 -1.72
C TRP A 122 -7.73 -8.67 -1.09
N THR A 123 -7.94 -8.88 0.19
CA THR A 123 -8.77 -7.99 1.00
C THR A 123 -7.92 -7.39 2.10
N VAL A 124 -8.04 -6.08 2.30
CA VAL A 124 -7.34 -5.34 3.34
C VAL A 124 -8.29 -4.34 3.96
N ASN A 125 -8.02 -3.86 5.16
CA ASN A 125 -8.73 -2.75 5.75
C ASN A 125 -7.93 -1.45 5.60
N TRP A 126 -8.62 -0.35 5.39
CA TRP A 126 -8.08 0.99 5.48
C TRP A 126 -8.83 1.77 6.56
N ILE A 127 -8.10 2.36 7.51
CA ILE A 127 -8.63 3.25 8.53
C ILE A 127 -8.40 4.67 8.06
N ALA A 128 -9.48 5.40 7.84
CA ALA A 128 -9.44 6.76 7.34
C ALA A 128 -8.75 7.72 8.34
N PRO A 129 -8.08 8.77 7.84
CA PRO A 129 -7.50 9.79 8.71
C PRO A 129 -8.59 10.60 9.43
N THR A 130 -8.16 11.42 10.39
CA THR A 130 -9.04 12.38 11.08
C THR A 130 -9.04 13.77 10.44
N SER A 131 -8.37 13.96 9.29
CA SER A 131 -8.40 15.20 8.52
C SER A 131 -9.49 15.16 7.46
N GLU A 132 -9.94 16.34 7.04
CA GLU A 132 -10.91 16.53 5.95
C GLU A 132 -10.24 16.49 4.55
N ASP A 133 -8.89 16.41 4.50
CA ASP A 133 -8.14 16.44 3.24
C ASP A 133 -8.41 15.19 2.40
N PRO A 134 -8.48 15.33 1.07
CA PRO A 134 -8.61 14.19 0.18
C PRO A 134 -7.45 13.21 0.32
N VAL A 135 -7.75 11.92 0.27
CA VAL A 135 -6.77 10.84 0.30
C VAL A 135 -6.59 10.29 -1.11
N LEU A 136 -5.35 10.32 -1.58
CA LEU A 136 -4.93 9.67 -2.83
C LEU A 136 -4.45 8.26 -2.53
N PHE A 137 -5.03 7.28 -3.20
CA PHE A 137 -4.56 5.90 -3.25
C PHE A 137 -3.81 5.67 -4.56
N THR A 138 -2.62 5.08 -4.50
CA THR A 138 -1.85 4.65 -5.66
C THR A 138 -1.52 3.18 -5.51
N ILE A 139 -1.68 2.42 -6.56
CA ILE A 139 -1.44 1.00 -6.57
C ILE A 139 -0.71 0.56 -7.83
N ALA A 140 0.31 -0.28 -7.65
CA ALA A 140 0.88 -1.10 -8.68
C ALA A 140 0.50 -2.56 -8.44
N GLY A 141 0.15 -3.27 -9.49
CA GLY A 141 -0.11 -4.70 -9.43
C GLY A 141 0.55 -5.42 -10.59
N ASN A 142 1.14 -6.58 -10.34
CA ASN A 142 1.75 -7.42 -11.36
C ASN A 142 1.01 -8.75 -11.46
N VAL A 143 0.92 -9.25 -12.68
CA VAL A 143 0.34 -10.54 -13.04
C VAL A 143 1.45 -11.39 -13.62
N VAL A 144 1.75 -12.53 -13.00
CA VAL A 144 2.89 -13.36 -13.35
C VAL A 144 2.47 -14.71 -13.92
N ASP A 145 3.31 -15.29 -14.78
CA ASP A 145 3.08 -16.60 -15.42
C ASP A 145 3.50 -17.78 -14.54
N GLY A 146 4.18 -17.52 -13.43
CA GLY A 146 4.57 -18.50 -12.42
C GLY A 146 5.88 -19.23 -12.69
N ASP A 147 6.69 -18.76 -13.62
CA ASP A 147 8.00 -19.33 -13.95
C ASP A 147 9.10 -18.94 -12.95
N HIS A 148 8.79 -18.09 -11.97
CA HIS A 148 9.71 -17.53 -10.96
C HIS A 148 10.80 -16.61 -11.51
N GLN A 149 10.64 -16.08 -12.71
CA GLN A 149 11.55 -15.12 -13.33
C GLN A 149 10.81 -13.83 -13.65
N PRO A 150 11.41 -12.64 -13.42
CA PRO A 150 10.84 -11.38 -13.87
C PRO A 150 11.14 -11.24 -15.38
N THR A 151 10.25 -11.68 -16.23
CA THR A 151 10.44 -11.73 -17.69
C THR A 151 9.32 -10.98 -18.42
N ASP A 152 9.49 -10.83 -19.75
CA ASP A 152 8.45 -10.28 -20.64
C ASP A 152 7.18 -11.18 -20.72
N GLY A 153 7.18 -12.34 -20.04
CA GLY A 153 6.01 -13.18 -19.86
C GLY A 153 5.05 -12.66 -18.78
N ASP A 154 5.53 -11.76 -17.93
CA ASP A 154 4.76 -11.09 -16.89
C ASP A 154 4.20 -9.75 -17.38
N ASP A 155 3.14 -9.29 -16.73
CA ASP A 155 2.54 -7.97 -17.00
C ASP A 155 2.28 -7.23 -15.69
N TRP A 156 2.15 -5.90 -15.76
CA TRP A 156 1.79 -5.08 -14.60
C TRP A 156 0.94 -3.88 -15.01
N ALA A 157 0.24 -3.31 -14.03
CA ALA A 157 -0.62 -2.15 -14.20
C ALA A 157 -0.49 -1.18 -13.01
N LEU A 158 -0.87 0.08 -13.27
CA LEU A 158 -1.03 1.12 -12.25
C LEU A 158 -2.48 1.61 -12.23
N ALA A 159 -2.93 1.99 -11.03
CA ALA A 159 -4.17 2.73 -10.87
C ALA A 159 -4.06 3.74 -9.73
N SER A 160 -4.94 4.75 -9.75
CA SER A 160 -5.08 5.71 -8.66
C SER A 160 -6.53 6.06 -8.42
N TYR A 161 -6.86 6.33 -7.15
CA TYR A 161 -8.21 6.66 -6.68
C TYR A 161 -8.12 7.80 -5.68
N VAL A 162 -9.19 8.59 -5.59
CA VAL A 162 -9.30 9.68 -4.60
C VAL A 162 -10.55 9.44 -3.78
N SER A 163 -10.42 9.59 -2.47
CA SER A 163 -11.54 9.64 -1.52
C SER A 163 -11.49 10.96 -0.77
N ASN A 164 -12.63 11.62 -0.61
CA ASN A 164 -12.70 12.92 0.04
C ASN A 164 -13.09 12.74 1.52
N GLY A 165 -12.52 13.55 2.41
CA GLY A 165 -13.01 13.60 3.79
C GLY A 165 -14.40 14.24 3.86
N THR A 166 -15.28 13.71 4.71
CA THR A 166 -16.55 14.36 5.01
C THR A 166 -16.32 15.68 5.73
N GLU A 167 -16.96 16.76 5.28
CA GLU A 167 -16.90 18.05 5.97
C GLU A 167 -17.57 17.93 7.36
N VAL A 168 -16.83 18.25 8.40
CA VAL A 168 -17.38 18.35 9.75
C VAL A 168 -18.11 19.68 9.91
N THR A 169 -19.41 19.67 9.86
CA THR A 169 -20.22 20.88 9.98
C THR A 169 -20.07 21.49 11.39
N PHE A 170 -20.36 22.81 11.49
CA PHE A 170 -20.39 23.47 12.80
C PHE A 170 -21.40 22.83 13.77
N ALA A 171 -22.48 22.25 13.25
CA ALA A 171 -23.47 21.51 14.03
C ALA A 171 -22.89 20.24 14.67
N ASP A 172 -22.06 19.49 13.95
CA ASP A 172 -21.38 18.28 14.44
C ASP A 172 -20.40 18.64 15.56
N ARG A 173 -19.64 19.72 15.39
CA ARG A 173 -18.71 20.23 16.43
C ARG A 173 -19.44 20.70 17.68
N LEU A 174 -20.66 21.25 17.54
CA LEU A 174 -21.48 21.63 18.69
C LEU A 174 -22.06 20.40 19.39
N SER A 175 -22.45 19.36 18.69
CA SER A 175 -22.99 18.16 19.31
C SER A 175 -21.96 17.46 20.20
N ASP A 176 -20.71 17.35 19.75
CA ASP A 176 -19.60 16.81 20.51
C ASP A 176 -19.28 17.66 21.75
N SER A 177 -19.24 18.99 21.59
CA SER A 177 -18.96 19.90 22.71
C SER A 177 -20.12 20.01 23.70
N THR A 178 -21.37 19.89 23.24
CA THR A 178 -22.56 19.87 24.14
C THR A 178 -22.59 18.63 25.02
N GLY A 179 -22.16 17.47 24.52
CA GLY A 179 -22.01 16.25 25.30
C GLY A 179 -21.06 16.46 26.51
N ILE A 180 -19.91 17.10 26.25
CA ILE A 180 -18.93 17.41 27.31
C ILE A 180 -19.48 18.44 28.30
N ILE A 181 -20.13 19.50 27.80
CA ILE A 181 -20.73 20.56 28.66
C ILE A 181 -21.83 19.98 29.54
N ILE A 182 -22.72 19.14 29.02
CA ILE A 182 -23.79 18.48 29.80
C ILE A 182 -23.18 17.57 30.87
N THR A 183 -22.15 16.80 30.54
CA THR A 183 -21.47 15.92 31.50
C THR A 183 -20.81 16.72 32.58
N VAL A 184 -20.12 17.82 32.28
CA VAL A 184 -19.49 18.70 33.28
C VAL A 184 -20.55 19.34 34.18
N LEU A 185 -21.68 19.81 33.65
CA LEU A 185 -22.77 20.38 34.42
C LEU A 185 -23.44 19.36 35.33
N LEU A 186 -23.66 18.13 34.90
CA LEU A 186 -24.25 17.06 35.68
C LEU A 186 -23.40 16.65 36.89
N PHE A 187 -22.06 16.72 36.76
CA PHE A 187 -21.16 16.34 37.87
C PHE A 187 -20.72 17.52 38.75
N LEU A 188 -20.51 18.70 38.20
CA LEU A 188 -20.03 19.86 38.97
C LEU A 188 -21.15 20.57 39.76
N VAL A 189 -22.34 20.73 39.17
CA VAL A 189 -23.45 21.43 39.88
C VAL A 189 -23.92 20.73 41.14
N PRO A 190 -24.12 19.39 41.16
CA PRO A 190 -24.44 18.67 42.39
C PRO A 190 -23.33 18.75 43.44
N SER A 191 -22.08 18.69 43.01
CA SER A 191 -20.92 18.78 43.90
C SER A 191 -20.83 20.13 44.61
N ILE A 192 -21.11 21.22 43.91
CA ILE A 192 -21.14 22.57 44.46
C ILE A 192 -22.32 22.75 45.42
N MET A 193 -23.49 22.19 45.10
CA MET A 193 -24.66 22.23 45.99
C MET A 193 -24.43 21.45 47.29
N LEU A 194 -23.83 20.25 47.22
CA LEU A 194 -23.48 19.45 48.40
C LEU A 194 -22.41 20.11 49.24
N TYR A 195 -21.45 20.81 48.66
CA TYR A 195 -20.43 21.55 49.39
C TYR A 195 -21.03 22.75 50.15
N ARG A 196 -21.97 23.49 49.53
CA ARG A 196 -22.66 24.60 50.18
C ARG A 196 -23.63 24.15 51.29
N SER A 197 -24.24 22.98 51.17
CA SER A 197 -25.13 22.39 52.17
C SER A 197 -24.41 21.98 53.46
N LYS A 198 -23.12 21.60 53.38
CA LYS A 198 -22.30 21.24 54.55
C LYS A 198 -21.72 22.42 55.33
N LYS A 199 -21.86 23.65 54.82
CA LYS A 199 -21.34 24.87 55.46
C LYS A 199 -22.41 25.70 56.17
N LYS A 200 -23.67 25.25 56.24
CA LYS A 200 -24.74 25.74 57.07
C LYS A 200 -24.96 24.75 58.23
#